data_071a1689dcdf1528553c2fca175254fe
#
_entry.id   071a1689dcdf1528553c2fca175254fe
#
_cell.length_a   1.000
_cell.length_b   1.000
_cell.length_c   1.000
_cell.angle_alpha   90.00
_cell.angle_beta   90.00
_cell.angle_gamma   90.00
#
_symmetry.space_group_name_H-M   'P 1'
#
loop_
_entity.id
_entity.type
_entity.pdbx_description
1 polymer ?
#
loop_
_entity_poly.entity_id
_entity_poly.type
_entity_poly.pdbx_seq_one_letter_code
_entity_poly.pdbx_strand_id
1 'polypeptide(L)'
;MKIAVIGATGNAGSRIVTELLSRAHQILGIARHPDKVAPRPGLTLTQGDVKDEAGLAQLLTGQEVAIHSVRFLDTDARSAIGAAKKAGVRFLVVGGAGSLEIAPGAALIDQPNFPPVAKAEASAGRDFLNTLKTERELDWTYLSPSVFFSPGERTGKFRLGKDQVLTGADGQSKISMEDYAIALADEIEKPQHSRQRFTVGY
;
A
#
# COMPACT_ATOMS: atom_id res chain seq x y z
N MET A 1 -5.86 -14.29 9.95
CA MET A 1 -6.68 -13.07 9.81
C MET A 1 -7.44 -13.10 8.49
N LYS A 2 -8.56 -12.37 8.40
CA LYS A 2 -9.28 -12.10 7.17
C LYS A 2 -8.84 -10.74 6.62
N ILE A 3 -8.23 -10.71 5.45
CA ILE A 3 -7.60 -9.50 4.89
C ILE A 3 -8.13 -9.24 3.48
N ALA A 4 -8.64 -8.04 3.24
CA ALA A 4 -8.99 -7.59 1.90
C ALA A 4 -7.79 -6.93 1.22
N VAL A 5 -7.53 -7.27 -0.05
CA VAL A 5 -6.51 -6.60 -0.87
C VAL A 5 -7.19 -5.95 -2.07
N ILE A 6 -7.34 -4.64 -2.04
CA ILE A 6 -7.90 -3.83 -3.13
C ILE A 6 -6.78 -3.62 -4.15
N GLY A 7 -6.97 -4.05 -5.39
CA GLY A 7 -5.93 -4.10 -6.40
C GLY A 7 -5.09 -5.39 -6.35
N ALA A 8 -5.69 -6.49 -5.90
CA ALA A 8 -5.03 -7.80 -5.71
C ALA A 8 -4.35 -8.35 -6.98
N THR A 9 -4.76 -7.93 -8.16
CA THR A 9 -4.23 -8.38 -9.46
C THR A 9 -3.08 -7.50 -9.99
N GLY A 10 -2.78 -6.41 -9.31
CA GLY A 10 -1.69 -5.49 -9.67
C GLY A 10 -0.31 -6.03 -9.32
N ASN A 11 0.75 -5.34 -9.78
CA ASN A 11 2.14 -5.77 -9.54
C ASN A 11 2.47 -5.92 -8.04
N ALA A 12 2.24 -4.91 -7.24
CA ALA A 12 2.47 -4.99 -5.80
C ALA A 12 1.39 -5.85 -5.11
N GLY A 13 0.12 -5.67 -5.46
CA GLY A 13 -1.01 -6.40 -4.86
C GLY A 13 -0.88 -7.91 -4.96
N SER A 14 -0.44 -8.45 -6.11
CA SER A 14 -0.26 -9.89 -6.29
C SER A 14 0.87 -10.47 -5.41
N ARG A 15 1.95 -9.70 -5.15
CA ARG A 15 3.03 -10.10 -4.24
C ARG A 15 2.58 -10.06 -2.79
N ILE A 16 1.82 -9.03 -2.42
CA ILE A 16 1.20 -8.93 -1.09
C ILE A 16 0.26 -10.11 -0.84
N VAL A 17 -0.62 -10.44 -1.81
CA VAL A 17 -1.48 -11.64 -1.73
C VAL A 17 -0.64 -12.89 -1.54
N THR A 18 0.45 -13.06 -2.30
CA THR A 18 1.32 -14.23 -2.20
C THR A 18 1.97 -14.34 -0.83
N GLU A 19 2.51 -13.25 -0.30
CA GLU A 19 3.13 -13.22 1.03
C GLU A 19 2.11 -13.55 2.14
N LEU A 20 0.93 -12.93 2.10
CA LEU A 20 -0.13 -13.14 3.09
C LEU A 20 -0.66 -14.58 3.07
N LEU A 21 -0.83 -15.18 1.89
CA LEU A 21 -1.24 -16.58 1.77
C LEU A 21 -0.17 -17.52 2.32
N SER A 22 1.12 -17.23 2.13
CA SER A 22 2.22 -18.04 2.69
C SER A 22 2.24 -18.02 4.22
N ARG A 23 1.63 -16.98 4.83
CA ARG A 23 1.44 -16.85 6.28
C ARG A 23 0.08 -17.37 6.77
N ALA A 24 -0.62 -18.14 5.95
CA ALA A 24 -1.90 -18.76 6.26
C ALA A 24 -3.05 -17.77 6.57
N HIS A 25 -2.99 -16.54 6.03
CA HIS A 25 -4.12 -15.61 6.08
C HIS A 25 -5.20 -15.98 5.05
N GLN A 26 -6.45 -15.58 5.30
CA GLN A 26 -7.56 -15.68 4.37
C GLN A 26 -7.69 -14.35 3.62
N ILE A 27 -7.62 -14.39 2.30
CA ILE A 27 -7.54 -13.20 1.47
C ILE A 27 -8.81 -13.03 0.63
N LEU A 28 -9.42 -11.84 0.73
CA LEU A 28 -10.39 -11.34 -0.22
C LEU A 28 -9.67 -10.42 -1.20
N GLY A 29 -9.36 -10.91 -2.38
CA GLY A 29 -8.79 -10.09 -3.44
C GLY A 29 -9.88 -9.34 -4.20
N ILE A 30 -9.81 -8.01 -4.21
CA ILE A 30 -10.76 -7.12 -4.90
C ILE A 30 -10.06 -6.53 -6.13
N ALA A 31 -10.66 -6.71 -7.30
CA ALA A 31 -10.15 -6.20 -8.56
C ALA A 31 -11.28 -5.89 -9.55
N ARG A 32 -11.02 -5.04 -10.53
CA ARG A 32 -11.98 -4.75 -11.62
C ARG A 32 -12.21 -5.96 -12.53
N HIS A 33 -11.18 -6.79 -12.71
CA HIS A 33 -11.19 -7.98 -13.56
C HIS A 33 -10.56 -9.16 -12.80
N PRO A 34 -11.28 -9.80 -11.87
CA PRO A 34 -10.75 -10.88 -11.02
C PRO A 34 -10.58 -12.20 -11.76
N ASP A 35 -11.28 -12.40 -12.87
CA ASP A 35 -11.29 -13.59 -13.72
C ASP A 35 -9.93 -13.95 -14.35
N LYS A 36 -9.00 -12.99 -14.38
CA LYS A 36 -7.65 -13.16 -14.94
C LYS A 36 -6.66 -13.85 -14.01
N VAL A 37 -7.05 -14.15 -12.78
CA VAL A 37 -6.17 -14.74 -11.76
C VAL A 37 -6.62 -16.16 -11.46
N ALA A 38 -5.70 -17.11 -11.53
CA ALA A 38 -5.99 -18.48 -11.19
C ALA A 38 -6.40 -18.66 -9.72
N PRO A 39 -7.37 -19.52 -9.41
CA PRO A 39 -7.76 -19.83 -8.04
C PRO A 39 -6.56 -20.35 -7.23
N ARG A 40 -6.49 -19.93 -5.96
CA ARG A 40 -5.47 -20.37 -4.99
C ARG A 40 -6.14 -20.68 -3.66
N PRO A 41 -5.70 -21.71 -2.91
CA PRO A 41 -6.20 -21.96 -1.57
C PRO A 41 -6.04 -20.72 -0.67
N GLY A 42 -7.08 -20.37 0.07
CA GLY A 42 -7.10 -19.19 0.95
C GLY A 42 -7.36 -17.85 0.24
N LEU A 43 -7.51 -17.84 -1.10
CA LEU A 43 -7.82 -16.64 -1.88
C LEU A 43 -9.23 -16.73 -2.46
N THR A 44 -10.08 -15.78 -2.09
CA THR A 44 -11.35 -15.51 -2.77
C THR A 44 -11.20 -14.24 -3.58
N LEU A 45 -11.55 -14.27 -4.86
CA LEU A 45 -11.51 -13.11 -5.72
C LEU A 45 -12.91 -12.57 -5.96
N THR A 46 -13.07 -11.27 -5.95
CA THR A 46 -14.33 -10.60 -6.24
C THR A 46 -14.13 -9.35 -7.07
N GLN A 47 -15.15 -9.02 -7.86
CA GLN A 47 -15.15 -7.76 -8.59
C GLN A 47 -15.49 -6.61 -7.66
N GLY A 48 -14.77 -5.50 -7.79
CA GLY A 48 -15.05 -4.26 -7.07
C GLY A 48 -14.26 -3.10 -7.66
N ASP A 49 -14.80 -1.90 -7.46
CA ASP A 49 -14.17 -0.64 -7.85
C ASP A 49 -13.92 0.22 -6.61
N VAL A 50 -12.69 0.70 -6.46
CA VAL A 50 -12.29 1.58 -5.37
C VAL A 50 -13.01 2.93 -5.37
N LYS A 51 -13.61 3.31 -6.51
CA LYS A 51 -14.41 4.53 -6.66
C LYS A 51 -15.86 4.36 -6.18
N ASP A 52 -16.35 3.14 -6.05
CA ASP A 52 -17.65 2.84 -5.47
C ASP A 52 -17.51 2.65 -3.94
N GLU A 53 -17.64 3.74 -3.20
CA GLU A 53 -17.49 3.74 -1.74
C GLU A 53 -18.47 2.77 -1.07
N ALA A 54 -19.74 2.75 -1.51
CA ALA A 54 -20.75 1.93 -0.88
C ALA A 54 -20.52 0.43 -1.16
N GLY A 55 -20.30 0.07 -2.41
CA GLY A 55 -19.97 -1.31 -2.80
C GLY A 55 -18.68 -1.80 -2.16
N LEU A 56 -17.65 -0.94 -2.11
CA LEU A 56 -16.39 -1.28 -1.46
C LEU A 56 -16.59 -1.51 0.05
N ALA A 57 -17.35 -0.65 0.75
CA ALA A 57 -17.64 -0.84 2.17
C ALA A 57 -18.34 -2.17 2.45
N GLN A 58 -19.30 -2.57 1.61
CA GLN A 58 -19.94 -3.88 1.71
C GLN A 58 -18.95 -5.04 1.55
N LEU A 59 -18.05 -4.97 0.57
CA LEU A 59 -17.02 -5.98 0.35
C LEU A 59 -16.02 -6.08 1.52
N LEU A 60 -15.72 -4.95 2.16
CA LEU A 60 -14.81 -4.90 3.31
C LEU A 60 -15.45 -5.36 4.62
N THR A 61 -16.77 -5.44 4.69
CA THR A 61 -17.49 -5.87 5.92
C THR A 61 -17.07 -7.28 6.31
N GLY A 62 -16.69 -7.47 7.58
CA GLY A 62 -16.26 -8.75 8.13
C GLY A 62 -14.78 -9.09 7.86
N GLN A 63 -14.03 -8.18 7.22
CA GLN A 63 -12.57 -8.24 7.18
C GLN A 63 -11.98 -7.57 8.43
N GLU A 64 -10.77 -7.95 8.82
CA GLU A 64 -10.02 -7.32 9.93
C GLU A 64 -9.15 -6.19 9.41
N VAL A 65 -8.59 -6.37 8.20
CA VAL A 65 -7.66 -5.43 7.55
C VAL A 65 -8.05 -5.26 6.09
N ALA A 66 -7.93 -4.04 5.58
CA ALA A 66 -8.01 -3.74 4.15
C ALA A 66 -6.70 -3.09 3.69
N ILE A 67 -6.16 -3.57 2.57
CA ILE A 67 -4.95 -3.06 1.94
C ILE A 67 -5.34 -2.38 0.63
N HIS A 68 -5.01 -1.10 0.49
CA HIS A 68 -5.14 -0.34 -0.74
C HIS A 68 -3.86 -0.46 -1.57
N SER A 69 -3.94 -1.16 -2.70
CA SER A 69 -2.83 -1.36 -3.66
C SER A 69 -3.27 -1.01 -5.09
N VAL A 70 -3.88 0.17 -5.23
CA VAL A 70 -4.34 0.74 -6.51
C VAL A 70 -3.56 2.02 -6.79
N ARG A 71 -3.39 2.37 -8.07
CA ARG A 71 -2.77 3.64 -8.44
C ARG A 71 -3.58 4.80 -7.88
N PHE A 72 -2.89 5.82 -7.38
CA PHE A 72 -3.54 6.98 -6.79
C PHE A 72 -4.38 7.77 -7.79
N LEU A 73 -3.95 7.85 -9.06
CA LEU A 73 -4.73 8.48 -10.13
C LEU A 73 -6.05 7.74 -10.46
N ASP A 74 -6.14 6.46 -10.11
CA ASP A 74 -7.35 5.65 -10.32
C ASP A 74 -8.25 5.62 -9.07
N THR A 75 -7.87 6.31 -7.99
CA THR A 75 -8.54 6.28 -6.68
C THR A 75 -9.02 7.68 -6.26
N ASP A 76 -10.20 7.75 -5.66
CA ASP A 76 -10.56 8.86 -4.79
C ASP A 76 -10.22 8.50 -3.34
N ALA A 77 -9.32 9.27 -2.71
CA ALA A 77 -8.87 9.04 -1.35
C ALA A 77 -10.02 9.03 -0.35
N ARG A 78 -10.99 9.94 -0.50
CA ARG A 78 -12.12 10.08 0.42
C ARG A 78 -13.04 8.86 0.33
N SER A 79 -13.32 8.38 -0.87
CA SER A 79 -14.13 7.17 -1.07
C SER A 79 -13.47 5.93 -0.47
N ALA A 80 -12.17 5.73 -0.69
CA ALA A 80 -11.44 4.60 -0.14
C ALA A 80 -11.39 4.63 1.40
N ILE A 81 -11.10 5.79 1.98
CA ILE A 81 -11.08 6.01 3.44
C ILE A 81 -12.50 5.86 4.02
N GLY A 82 -13.52 6.43 3.36
CA GLY A 82 -14.92 6.32 3.76
C GLY A 82 -15.41 4.87 3.80
N ALA A 83 -15.06 4.08 2.78
CA ALA A 83 -15.39 2.66 2.73
C ALA A 83 -14.73 1.88 3.89
N ALA A 84 -13.45 2.12 4.16
CA ALA A 84 -12.73 1.48 5.26
C ALA A 84 -13.33 1.85 6.63
N LYS A 85 -13.70 3.11 6.84
CA LYS A 85 -14.37 3.58 8.06
C LYS A 85 -15.74 2.91 8.25
N LYS A 86 -16.57 2.89 7.21
CA LYS A 86 -17.90 2.25 7.26
C LYS A 86 -17.82 0.77 7.57
N ALA A 87 -16.79 0.08 7.06
CA ALA A 87 -16.55 -1.34 7.32
C ALA A 87 -15.90 -1.60 8.70
N GLY A 88 -15.33 -0.59 9.35
CA GLY A 88 -14.67 -0.73 10.65
C GLY A 88 -13.35 -1.51 10.57
N VAL A 89 -12.64 -1.47 9.45
CA VAL A 89 -11.40 -2.22 9.22
C VAL A 89 -10.16 -1.36 9.47
N ARG A 90 -9.05 -1.98 9.88
CA ARG A 90 -7.73 -1.33 9.82
C ARG A 90 -7.32 -1.16 8.36
N PHE A 91 -6.80 0.01 7.98
CA PHE A 91 -6.56 0.39 6.60
C PHE A 91 -5.08 0.64 6.30
N LEU A 92 -4.47 -0.22 5.51
CA LEU A 92 -3.08 -0.06 5.08
C LEU A 92 -3.02 0.40 3.63
N VAL A 93 -2.12 1.32 3.32
CA VAL A 93 -1.96 1.87 1.98
C VAL A 93 -0.58 1.56 1.45
N VAL A 94 -0.53 0.91 0.28
CA VAL A 94 0.69 0.82 -0.52
C VAL A 94 0.99 2.21 -1.05
N GLY A 95 1.95 2.86 -0.41
CA GLY A 95 2.26 4.25 -0.62
C GLY A 95 3.13 4.53 -1.84
N GLY A 96 3.58 5.77 -1.94
CA GLY A 96 4.54 6.23 -2.93
C GLY A 96 5.76 6.86 -2.28
N ALA A 97 6.88 6.90 -3.01
CA ALA A 97 8.14 7.50 -2.56
C ALA A 97 8.15 9.04 -2.68
N GLY A 98 7.29 9.61 -3.54
CA GLY A 98 7.35 11.03 -3.89
C GLY A 98 7.27 12.00 -2.71
N SER A 99 6.54 11.64 -1.64
CA SER A 99 6.41 12.43 -0.43
C SER A 99 7.48 12.15 0.63
N LEU A 100 8.43 11.24 0.37
CA LEU A 100 9.58 11.03 1.24
C LEU A 100 10.53 12.24 1.17
N GLU A 101 11.20 12.53 2.27
CA GLU A 101 12.12 13.66 2.41
C GLU A 101 13.55 13.24 2.06
N ILE A 102 14.23 14.08 1.28
CA ILE A 102 15.67 13.98 1.02
C ILE A 102 16.48 14.79 2.03
N ALA A 103 15.85 15.78 2.66
CA ALA A 103 16.32 16.58 3.78
C ALA A 103 15.08 17.06 4.56
N PRO A 104 15.19 17.50 5.82
CA PRO A 104 14.04 17.97 6.60
C PRO A 104 13.20 19.01 5.85
N GLY A 105 11.92 18.70 5.61
CA GLY A 105 10.98 19.56 4.89
C GLY A 105 11.14 19.60 3.37
N ALA A 106 12.09 18.89 2.79
CA ALA A 106 12.35 18.85 1.35
C ALA A 106 11.89 17.50 0.76
N ALA A 107 10.66 17.46 0.26
CA ALA A 107 10.13 16.24 -0.34
C ALA A 107 10.77 15.92 -1.70
N LEU A 108 10.91 14.64 -1.99
CA LEU A 108 11.50 14.15 -3.25
C LEU A 108 10.77 14.70 -4.49
N ILE A 109 9.42 14.74 -4.46
CA ILE A 109 8.60 15.23 -5.58
C ILE A 109 8.83 16.72 -5.91
N ASP A 110 9.29 17.51 -4.95
CA ASP A 110 9.51 18.96 -5.10
C ASP A 110 10.91 19.27 -5.65
N GLN A 111 11.74 18.25 -5.89
CA GLN A 111 13.07 18.43 -6.43
C GLN A 111 13.04 18.76 -7.94
N PRO A 112 13.95 19.63 -8.43
CA PRO A 112 13.99 20.03 -9.83
C PRO A 112 14.18 18.88 -10.82
N ASN A 113 14.85 17.81 -10.37
CA ASN A 113 15.13 16.62 -11.17
C ASN A 113 14.12 15.50 -11.00
N PHE A 114 12.98 15.73 -10.32
CA PHE A 114 11.94 14.71 -10.18
C PHE A 114 11.34 14.38 -11.57
N PRO A 115 11.23 13.08 -11.95
CA PRO A 115 10.79 12.68 -13.27
C PRO A 115 9.38 13.21 -13.61
N PRO A 116 9.19 14.00 -14.69
CA PRO A 116 7.88 14.55 -15.05
C PRO A 116 6.81 13.48 -15.24
N VAL A 117 7.17 12.32 -15.80
CA VAL A 117 6.26 11.20 -16.05
C VAL A 117 5.68 10.61 -14.75
N ALA A 118 6.39 10.68 -13.64
CA ALA A 118 5.95 10.18 -12.35
C ALA A 118 5.20 11.24 -11.50
N LYS A 119 5.25 12.53 -11.91
CA LYS A 119 4.83 13.63 -11.06
C LYS A 119 3.34 13.59 -10.71
N ALA A 120 2.49 13.25 -11.66
CA ALA A 120 1.03 13.19 -11.45
C ALA A 120 0.66 12.12 -10.42
N GLU A 121 1.18 10.91 -10.58
CA GLU A 121 0.95 9.79 -9.62
C GLU A 121 1.54 10.10 -8.24
N ALA A 122 2.75 10.65 -8.19
CA ALA A 122 3.40 11.00 -6.93
C ALA A 122 2.67 12.14 -6.20
N SER A 123 2.12 13.12 -6.92
CA SER A 123 1.29 14.19 -6.35
C SER A 123 0.00 13.62 -5.76
N ALA A 124 -0.71 12.78 -6.51
CA ALA A 124 -1.93 12.12 -6.02
C ALA A 124 -1.64 11.25 -4.78
N GLY A 125 -0.50 10.55 -4.74
CA GLY A 125 -0.07 9.78 -3.57
C GLY A 125 0.25 10.65 -2.34
N ARG A 126 0.85 11.82 -2.55
CA ARG A 126 1.08 12.81 -1.49
C ARG A 126 -0.25 13.36 -0.94
N ASP A 127 -1.19 13.67 -1.83
CA ASP A 127 -2.51 14.20 -1.45
C ASP A 127 -3.32 13.15 -0.69
N PHE A 128 -3.23 11.88 -1.09
CA PHE A 128 -3.81 10.76 -0.36
C PHE A 128 -3.25 10.67 1.07
N LEU A 129 -1.91 10.71 1.22
CA LEU A 129 -1.26 10.72 2.53
C LEU A 129 -1.69 11.93 3.37
N ASN A 130 -1.78 13.12 2.76
CA ASN A 130 -2.23 14.32 3.46
C ASN A 130 -3.68 14.18 3.96
N THR A 131 -4.55 13.55 3.17
CA THR A 131 -5.93 13.23 3.60
C THR A 131 -5.91 12.28 4.79
N LEU A 132 -5.11 11.21 4.75
CA LEU A 132 -4.96 10.28 5.89
C LEU A 132 -4.45 10.98 7.15
N LYS A 133 -3.50 11.90 7.04
CA LYS A 133 -2.98 12.65 8.19
C LYS A 133 -4.04 13.49 8.91
N THR A 134 -5.13 13.84 8.25
CA THR A 134 -6.27 14.54 8.87
C THR A 134 -7.27 13.58 9.52
N GLU A 135 -7.20 12.28 9.20
CA GLU A 135 -8.12 11.27 9.71
C GLU A 135 -7.80 10.91 11.18
N ARG A 136 -8.83 10.90 12.04
CA ARG A 136 -8.70 10.68 13.48
C ARG A 136 -9.38 9.41 14.00
N GLU A 137 -10.33 8.88 13.24
CA GLU A 137 -11.15 7.73 13.66
C GLU A 137 -10.63 6.42 13.11
N LEU A 138 -10.13 6.42 11.85
CA LEU A 138 -9.60 5.25 11.20
C LEU A 138 -8.20 4.88 11.73
N ASP A 139 -7.97 3.62 12.03
CA ASP A 139 -6.61 3.10 12.21
C ASP A 139 -6.01 2.84 10.83
N TRP A 140 -5.13 3.74 10.41
CA TRP A 140 -4.47 3.67 9.11
C TRP A 140 -2.95 3.56 9.22
N THR A 141 -2.35 2.94 8.22
CA THR A 141 -0.89 2.91 8.04
C THR A 141 -0.56 3.16 6.57
N TYR A 142 0.44 3.99 6.29
CA TYR A 142 0.90 4.29 4.94
C TYR A 142 2.35 3.85 4.80
N LEU A 143 2.62 2.78 4.04
CA LEU A 143 3.97 2.29 3.79
C LEU A 143 4.51 2.85 2.47
N SER A 144 5.45 3.80 2.57
CA SER A 144 6.16 4.33 1.41
C SER A 144 7.25 3.35 0.96
N PRO A 145 7.27 2.92 -0.31
CA PRO A 145 8.40 2.17 -0.84
C PRO A 145 9.63 3.08 -1.02
N SER A 146 10.78 2.50 -1.25
CA SER A 146 11.94 3.19 -1.83
C SER A 146 11.64 3.69 -3.26
N VAL A 147 12.50 4.56 -3.80
CA VAL A 147 12.32 5.20 -5.12
C VAL A 147 12.18 4.18 -6.25
N PHE A 148 13.07 3.19 -6.27
CA PHE A 148 12.96 2.05 -7.19
C PHE A 148 12.18 0.93 -6.52
N PHE A 149 10.92 0.78 -6.93
CA PHE A 149 9.97 -0.19 -6.44
C PHE A 149 9.54 -1.10 -7.59
N SER A 150 10.12 -2.27 -7.68
CA SER A 150 9.94 -3.20 -8.80
C SER A 150 9.93 -4.65 -8.34
N PRO A 151 9.39 -5.59 -9.15
CA PRO A 151 9.58 -7.01 -8.91
C PRO A 151 11.05 -7.36 -8.74
N GLY A 152 11.37 -8.26 -7.81
CA GLY A 152 12.75 -8.64 -7.54
C GLY A 152 12.85 -9.86 -6.64
N GLU A 153 13.96 -10.00 -5.94
CA GLU A 153 14.20 -11.12 -5.04
C GLU A 153 13.50 -10.91 -3.68
N ARG A 154 12.98 -11.98 -3.10
CA ARG A 154 12.49 -12.03 -1.73
C ARG A 154 13.66 -12.38 -0.80
N THR A 155 14.36 -11.37 -0.32
CA THR A 155 15.56 -11.56 0.52
C THR A 155 15.24 -11.64 2.01
N GLY A 156 14.18 -11.00 2.46
CA GLY A 156 13.83 -10.82 3.87
C GLY A 156 14.81 -9.90 4.63
N LYS A 157 15.67 -9.16 3.91
CA LYS A 157 16.68 -8.27 4.50
C LYS A 157 16.47 -6.86 4.01
N PHE A 158 15.92 -6.01 4.86
CA PHE A 158 15.63 -4.61 4.56
C PHE A 158 15.68 -3.78 5.84
N ARG A 159 15.66 -2.46 5.68
CA ARG A 159 15.57 -1.49 6.78
C ARG A 159 14.20 -0.83 6.77
N LEU A 160 13.71 -0.46 7.94
CA LEU A 160 12.56 0.42 8.08
C LEU A 160 13.04 1.83 8.43
N GLY A 161 12.32 2.83 7.97
CA GLY A 161 12.54 4.23 8.25
C GLY A 161 11.22 4.96 8.46
N LYS A 162 11.30 6.26 8.70
CA LYS A 162 10.11 7.12 8.90
C LYS A 162 9.78 7.89 7.63
N ASP A 163 10.19 9.15 7.60
CA ASP A 163 9.83 10.09 6.54
C ASP A 163 10.92 10.27 5.48
N GLN A 164 12.15 9.84 5.75
CA GLN A 164 13.29 10.05 4.88
C GLN A 164 13.43 8.95 3.83
N VAL A 165 13.95 9.33 2.65
CA VAL A 165 14.38 8.38 1.64
C VAL A 165 15.48 7.49 2.22
N LEU A 166 15.30 6.18 2.15
CA LEU A 166 16.34 5.22 2.49
C LEU A 166 17.22 4.98 1.26
N THR A 167 18.53 5.09 1.45
CA THR A 167 19.53 4.89 0.41
C THR A 167 20.49 3.79 0.84
N GLY A 168 20.74 2.83 -0.04
CA GLY A 168 21.68 1.75 0.18
C GLY A 168 23.14 2.20 0.07
N ALA A 169 24.08 1.31 0.36
CA ALA A 169 25.52 1.58 0.26
C ALA A 169 25.98 1.87 -1.18
N ASP A 170 25.20 1.43 -2.18
CA ASP A 170 25.41 1.71 -3.61
C ASP A 170 24.85 3.07 -4.06
N GLY A 171 24.35 3.89 -3.13
CA GLY A 171 23.74 5.19 -3.41
C GLY A 171 22.33 5.13 -3.98
N GLN A 172 21.74 3.93 -4.12
CA GLN A 172 20.40 3.77 -4.68
C GLN A 172 19.34 3.60 -3.59
N SER A 173 18.16 4.19 -3.82
CA SER A 173 16.98 3.96 -3.00
C SER A 173 16.10 2.91 -3.69
N LYS A 174 16.15 1.66 -3.22
CA LYS A 174 15.44 0.55 -3.86
C LYS A 174 14.88 -0.45 -2.85
N ILE A 175 13.81 -1.11 -3.26
CA ILE A 175 13.18 -2.24 -2.56
C ILE A 175 12.48 -3.15 -3.58
N SER A 176 12.57 -4.46 -3.44
CA SER A 176 11.74 -5.38 -4.22
C SER A 176 10.29 -5.34 -3.72
N MET A 177 9.34 -5.61 -4.62
CA MET A 177 7.92 -5.74 -4.25
C MET A 177 7.70 -6.93 -3.30
N GLU A 178 8.55 -7.93 -3.40
CA GLU A 178 8.55 -9.13 -2.55
C GLU A 178 8.97 -8.78 -1.11
N ASP A 179 10.05 -8.04 -0.91
CA ASP A 179 10.48 -7.62 0.43
C ASP A 179 9.55 -6.52 1.01
N TYR A 180 9.02 -5.67 0.16
CA TYR A 180 7.96 -4.73 0.56
C TYR A 180 6.72 -5.47 1.09
N ALA A 181 6.33 -6.56 0.44
CA ALA A 181 5.19 -7.38 0.89
C ALA A 181 5.46 -8.02 2.26
N ILE A 182 6.70 -8.43 2.54
CA ILE A 182 7.12 -8.90 3.88
C ILE A 182 6.93 -7.77 4.91
N ALA A 183 7.47 -6.58 4.65
CA ALA A 183 7.37 -5.46 5.59
C ALA A 183 5.91 -5.06 5.87
N LEU A 184 5.04 -5.11 4.85
CA LEU A 184 3.62 -4.83 5.00
C LEU A 184 2.91 -5.92 5.83
N ALA A 185 3.23 -7.20 5.59
CA ALA A 185 2.67 -8.32 6.33
C ALA A 185 3.12 -8.30 7.80
N ASP A 186 4.39 -7.97 8.05
CA ASP A 186 4.92 -7.82 9.43
C ASP A 186 4.17 -6.72 10.19
N GLU A 187 3.87 -5.59 9.53
CA GLU A 187 3.09 -4.49 10.11
C GLU A 187 1.63 -4.88 10.37
N ILE A 188 1.05 -5.77 9.55
CA ILE A 188 -0.31 -6.30 9.78
C ILE A 188 -0.33 -7.20 11.02
N GLU A 189 0.63 -8.11 11.13
CA GLU A 189 0.70 -9.09 12.23
C GLU A 189 1.15 -8.46 13.56
N LYS A 190 2.04 -7.47 13.49
CA LYS A 190 2.62 -6.76 14.64
C LYS A 190 2.56 -5.25 14.42
N PRO A 191 1.39 -4.62 14.64
CA PRO A 191 1.20 -3.19 14.41
C PRO A 191 2.19 -2.32 15.20
N GLN A 192 2.92 -1.46 14.49
CA GLN A 192 3.88 -0.50 15.06
C GLN A 192 3.59 0.94 14.62
N HIS A 193 2.84 1.12 13.50
CA HIS A 193 2.70 2.39 12.82
C HIS A 193 1.22 2.79 12.65
N SER A 194 0.42 2.73 13.75
CA SER A 194 -0.97 3.21 13.75
C SER A 194 -1.02 4.72 13.51
N ARG A 195 -1.80 5.15 12.51
CA ARG A 195 -1.95 6.54 12.06
C ARG A 195 -0.62 7.20 11.72
N GLN A 196 0.26 6.45 11.08
CA GLN A 196 1.59 6.91 10.68
C GLN A 196 1.94 6.45 9.27
N ARG A 197 2.88 7.20 8.67
CA ARG A 197 3.66 6.75 7.55
C ARG A 197 4.97 6.16 8.06
N PHE A 198 5.42 5.09 7.42
CA PHE A 198 6.80 4.60 7.51
C PHE A 198 7.30 4.19 6.12
N THR A 199 8.58 3.89 5.99
CA THR A 199 9.20 3.51 4.73
C THR A 199 10.06 2.27 4.88
N VAL A 200 10.33 1.61 3.76
CA VAL A 200 11.15 0.39 3.67
C VAL A 200 12.14 0.51 2.50
N GLY A 201 13.35 0.01 2.71
CA GLY A 201 14.41 0.02 1.68
C GLY A 201 15.62 -0.82 2.07
N TYR A 202 16.51 -1.03 1.12
CA TYR A 202 17.80 -1.69 1.34
C TYR A 202 18.85 -0.77 1.92
#